data_d1a71ea2aab700b1e06cf8d476306552
#
_entry.id   d1a71ea2aab700b1e06cf8d476306552
#
_cell.length_a   1.000
_cell.length_b   1.000
_cell.length_c   1.000
_cell.angle_alpha   90.00
_cell.angle_beta   90.00
_cell.angle_gamma   90.00
#
_symmetry.space_group_name_H-M   'P 1'
#
loop_
_entity.id
_entity.type
_entity.pdbx_description
1 polymer ?
#
loop_
_entity_poly.entity_id
_entity_poly.type
_entity_poly.pdbx_seq_one_letter_code
_entity_poly.pdbx_strand_id
1 'polypeptide(L)'
;LMFDPRVLRQGKSVVSMSVDGVSAGALAVRAAFVFARTRDSAVTHDFSTRPTVPEPDACPPMPENARRVAPAFASHFELRKAGGAFPVSGAREPEFLFWTRHQDAQGVNPMVAMVALADLLPPAAMACFDKPAPVSSVTWTFDLLHGVPPKGEWFLQRSFSRQSAEGYSMQDMEVWDEDRRLVLWGRQSVALFA
;
A
#
# COMPACT_ATOMS: atom_id res chain seq x y z
N LEU A 1 19.31 0.37 -10.62
CA LEU A 1 18.08 0.77 -11.28
C LEU A 1 18.21 2.23 -11.71
N MET A 2 17.94 2.53 -12.97
CA MET A 2 17.91 3.91 -13.50
C MET A 2 16.45 4.27 -13.83
N PHE A 3 16.05 5.51 -13.53
CA PHE A 3 14.70 5.99 -13.82
C PHE A 3 14.74 7.06 -14.92
N ASP A 4 13.85 6.96 -15.91
CA ASP A 4 13.66 7.89 -17.02
C ASP A 4 12.24 8.52 -16.95
N PRO A 5 12.07 9.66 -16.28
CA PRO A 5 10.79 10.35 -16.20
C PRO A 5 10.53 11.17 -17.46
N ARG A 6 9.29 11.11 -17.99
CA ARG A 6 8.85 11.86 -19.17
C ARG A 6 7.50 12.51 -18.93
N VAL A 7 7.39 13.80 -19.21
CA VAL A 7 6.11 14.49 -19.27
C VAL A 7 5.43 14.12 -20.59
N LEU A 8 4.30 13.43 -20.50
CA LEU A 8 3.49 13.06 -21.67
C LEU A 8 2.56 14.18 -22.11
N ARG A 9 1.97 14.87 -21.14
CA ARG A 9 1.06 15.99 -21.38
C ARG A 9 1.07 16.93 -20.17
N GLN A 10 1.09 18.22 -20.45
CA GLN A 10 0.93 19.26 -19.44
C GLN A 10 -0.25 20.17 -19.84
N GLY A 11 -1.29 20.16 -19.02
CA GLY A 11 -2.43 21.06 -19.11
C GLY A 11 -2.39 22.14 -18.04
N LYS A 12 -3.44 22.96 -17.96
CA LYS A 12 -3.56 24.04 -16.97
C LYS A 12 -3.61 23.52 -15.53
N SER A 13 -4.27 22.39 -15.29
CA SER A 13 -4.51 21.83 -13.95
C SER A 13 -4.13 20.36 -13.82
N VAL A 14 -3.71 19.69 -14.89
CA VAL A 14 -3.37 18.26 -14.90
C VAL A 14 -2.08 18.06 -15.66
N VAL A 15 -1.18 17.25 -15.10
CA VAL A 15 0.07 16.79 -15.74
C VAL A 15 0.05 15.28 -15.75
N SER A 16 0.30 14.68 -16.92
CA SER A 16 0.49 13.22 -17.08
C SER A 16 1.96 12.94 -17.36
N MET A 17 2.50 11.95 -16.66
CA MET A 17 3.89 11.54 -16.76
C MET A 17 3.99 10.03 -16.89
N SER A 18 5.06 9.56 -17.53
CA SER A 18 5.52 8.17 -17.44
C SER A 18 6.90 8.12 -16.83
N VAL A 19 7.21 7.00 -16.18
CA VAL A 19 8.55 6.71 -15.67
C VAL A 19 8.91 5.28 -16.05
N ASP A 20 9.99 5.09 -16.77
CA ASP A 20 10.57 3.79 -17.02
C ASP A 20 11.73 3.55 -16.06
N GLY A 21 11.67 2.43 -15.33
CA GLY A 21 12.76 1.95 -14.49
C GLY A 21 13.51 0.83 -15.21
N VAL A 22 14.82 1.02 -15.45
CA VAL A 22 15.68 0.08 -16.18
C VAL A 22 16.70 -0.54 -15.24
N SER A 23 16.82 -1.85 -15.28
CA SER A 23 17.80 -2.63 -14.53
C SER A 23 18.57 -3.55 -15.48
N ALA A 24 19.89 -3.54 -15.42
CA ALA A 24 20.78 -4.34 -16.28
C ALA A 24 20.46 -4.20 -17.79
N GLY A 25 20.06 -3.01 -18.24
CA GLY A 25 19.72 -2.72 -19.63
C GLY A 25 18.32 -3.16 -20.08
N ALA A 26 17.53 -3.79 -19.21
CA ALA A 26 16.15 -4.21 -19.50
C ALA A 26 15.13 -3.37 -18.74
N LEU A 27 13.94 -3.18 -19.31
CA LEU A 27 12.81 -2.55 -18.62
C LEU A 27 12.38 -3.44 -17.45
N ALA A 28 12.48 -2.91 -16.23
CA ALA A 28 12.09 -3.61 -15.00
C ALA A 28 10.73 -3.16 -14.48
N VAL A 29 10.39 -1.87 -14.62
CA VAL A 29 9.12 -1.30 -14.19
C VAL A 29 8.73 -0.14 -15.09
N ARG A 30 7.44 0.01 -15.33
CA ARG A 30 6.86 1.20 -15.97
C ARG A 30 5.73 1.74 -15.11
N ALA A 31 5.77 3.02 -14.83
CA ALA A 31 4.72 3.72 -14.09
C ALA A 31 4.13 4.87 -14.90
N ALA A 32 2.83 5.10 -14.74
CA ALA A 32 2.13 6.27 -15.24
C ALA A 32 1.56 7.05 -14.07
N PHE A 33 1.79 8.37 -14.05
CA PHE A 33 1.33 9.26 -13.00
C PHE A 33 0.46 10.35 -13.59
N VAL A 34 -0.61 10.68 -12.89
CA VAL A 34 -1.45 11.83 -13.18
C VAL A 34 -1.46 12.74 -11.94
N PHE A 35 -0.94 13.94 -12.08
CA PHE A 35 -0.96 14.96 -11.03
C PHE A 35 -2.03 16.00 -11.37
N ALA A 36 -2.91 16.29 -10.42
CA ALA A 36 -3.97 17.26 -10.58
C ALA A 36 -3.92 18.30 -9.45
N ARG A 37 -4.26 19.55 -9.79
CA ARG A 37 -4.46 20.59 -8.77
C ARG A 37 -5.85 20.44 -8.16
N THR A 38 -5.96 20.71 -6.87
CA THR A 38 -7.25 20.89 -6.20
C THR A 38 -8.03 22.04 -6.84
N ARG A 39 -9.35 21.93 -6.81
CA ARG A 39 -10.27 22.94 -7.33
C ARG A 39 -11.55 22.95 -6.51
N ASP A 40 -12.23 24.08 -6.48
CA ASP A 40 -13.54 24.18 -5.86
C ASP A 40 -14.56 23.26 -6.57
N SER A 41 -15.44 22.66 -5.79
CA SER A 41 -16.49 21.79 -6.28
C SER A 41 -17.78 22.02 -5.46
N ALA A 42 -18.89 22.09 -6.13
CA ALA A 42 -20.21 22.06 -5.50
C ALA A 42 -20.63 20.66 -5.05
N VAL A 43 -19.90 19.63 -5.47
CA VAL A 43 -20.15 18.22 -5.09
C VAL A 43 -19.08 17.78 -4.12
N THR A 44 -19.50 17.42 -2.92
CA THR A 44 -18.62 16.87 -1.86
C THR A 44 -19.38 15.76 -1.14
N HIS A 45 -18.79 14.58 -1.07
CA HIS A 45 -19.29 13.47 -0.27
C HIS A 45 -18.15 12.51 0.06
N ASP A 46 -18.31 11.76 1.14
CA ASP A 46 -17.43 10.66 1.53
C ASP A 46 -18.31 9.51 2.04
N PHE A 47 -18.26 8.38 1.35
CA PHE A 47 -18.94 7.12 1.73
C PHE A 47 -17.94 6.04 2.11
N SER A 48 -16.67 6.39 2.29
CA SER A 48 -15.67 5.45 2.76
C SER A 48 -15.98 5.02 4.20
N THR A 49 -15.76 3.76 4.52
CA THR A 49 -16.02 3.22 5.85
C THR A 49 -14.73 2.66 6.43
N ARG A 50 -14.15 3.40 7.37
CA ARG A 50 -12.97 2.97 8.12
C ARG A 50 -13.31 1.72 8.95
N PRO A 51 -12.45 0.69 8.92
CA PRO A 51 -12.58 -0.45 9.82
C PRO A 51 -12.54 -0.01 11.30
N THR A 52 -13.41 -0.60 12.12
CA THR A 52 -13.38 -0.39 13.57
C THR A 52 -12.35 -1.30 14.19
N VAL A 53 -11.30 -0.72 14.74
CA VAL A 53 -10.17 -1.42 15.34
C VAL A 53 -9.70 -0.70 16.61
N PRO A 54 -8.98 -1.40 17.52
CA PRO A 54 -8.30 -0.73 18.63
C PRO A 54 -7.27 0.27 18.12
N GLU A 55 -7.00 1.32 18.92
CA GLU A 55 -5.95 2.29 18.59
C GLU A 55 -4.54 1.65 18.64
N PRO A 56 -3.52 2.26 17.99
CA PRO A 56 -2.20 1.63 17.85
C PRO A 56 -1.58 1.16 19.16
N ASP A 57 -1.74 1.94 20.25
CA ASP A 57 -1.16 1.61 21.54
C ASP A 57 -1.82 0.41 22.24
N ALA A 58 -3.03 0.09 21.86
CA ALA A 58 -3.73 -1.11 22.33
C ALA A 58 -3.43 -2.36 21.47
N CYS A 59 -2.68 -2.20 20.38
CA CYS A 59 -2.33 -3.29 19.46
C CYS A 59 -0.91 -3.81 19.75
N PRO A 60 -0.70 -5.14 19.80
CA PRO A 60 0.63 -5.69 20.03
C PRO A 60 1.55 -5.41 18.83
N PRO A 61 2.85 -5.17 19.08
CA PRO A 61 3.84 -5.10 18.03
C PRO A 61 3.98 -6.45 17.32
N MET A 62 4.50 -6.42 16.09
CA MET A 62 4.80 -7.65 15.34
C MET A 62 5.74 -8.57 16.15
N PRO A 63 5.42 -9.85 16.27
CA PRO A 63 6.28 -10.82 16.94
C PRO A 63 7.68 -10.88 16.32
N GLU A 64 8.70 -11.12 17.14
CA GLU A 64 10.10 -11.14 16.69
C GLU A 64 10.38 -12.20 15.61
N ASN A 65 9.77 -13.37 15.71
CA ASN A 65 9.89 -14.42 14.71
C ASN A 65 9.31 -13.99 13.34
N ALA A 66 8.24 -13.22 13.31
CA ALA A 66 7.68 -12.67 12.07
C ALA A 66 8.61 -11.60 11.47
N ARG A 67 9.24 -10.76 12.31
CA ARG A 67 10.22 -9.76 11.86
C ARG A 67 11.46 -10.40 11.21
N ARG A 68 11.93 -11.52 11.73
CA ARG A 68 13.13 -12.22 11.20
C ARG A 68 12.94 -12.79 9.80
N VAL A 69 11.73 -13.14 9.41
CA VAL A 69 11.42 -13.70 8.09
C VAL A 69 10.89 -12.64 7.11
N ALA A 70 10.65 -11.43 7.59
CA ALA A 70 10.20 -10.32 6.76
C ALA A 70 11.34 -9.84 5.82
N PRO A 71 11.00 -9.30 4.65
CA PRO A 71 11.99 -8.67 3.76
C PRO A 71 12.72 -7.53 4.47
N ALA A 72 13.97 -7.28 4.09
CA ALA A 72 14.84 -6.29 4.74
C ALA A 72 14.21 -4.88 4.80
N PHE A 73 13.47 -4.47 3.78
CA PHE A 73 12.82 -3.15 3.75
C PHE A 73 11.78 -2.96 4.88
N ALA A 74 11.17 -4.04 5.37
CA ALA A 74 10.18 -3.96 6.44
C ALA A 74 10.75 -3.44 7.77
N SER A 75 12.09 -3.48 7.94
CA SER A 75 12.77 -2.92 9.12
C SER A 75 12.68 -1.39 9.22
N HIS A 76 12.36 -0.69 8.13
CA HIS A 76 12.13 0.76 8.13
C HIS A 76 10.75 1.17 8.64
N PHE A 77 9.93 0.18 9.02
CA PHE A 77 8.56 0.42 9.47
C PHE A 77 8.27 -0.28 10.80
N GLU A 78 7.37 0.31 11.57
CA GLU A 78 6.75 -0.36 12.71
C GLU A 78 5.34 -0.82 12.31
N LEU A 79 5.00 -2.06 12.66
CA LEU A 79 3.70 -2.67 12.40
C LEU A 79 3.09 -3.16 13.71
N ARG A 80 1.79 -2.93 13.87
CA ARG A 80 0.97 -3.48 14.97
C ARG A 80 -0.29 -4.08 14.40
N LYS A 81 -0.60 -5.32 14.77
CA LYS A 81 -1.77 -6.03 14.25
C LYS A 81 -3.05 -5.45 14.85
N ALA A 82 -3.87 -4.82 14.03
CA ALA A 82 -5.17 -4.25 14.41
C ALA A 82 -6.33 -5.25 14.19
N GLY A 83 -6.16 -6.20 13.26
CA GLY A 83 -7.16 -7.21 12.93
C GLY A 83 -6.71 -8.11 11.77
N GLY A 84 -7.64 -8.84 11.19
CA GLY A 84 -7.36 -9.75 10.09
C GLY A 84 -6.43 -10.92 10.48
N ALA A 85 -5.76 -11.50 9.49
CA ALA A 85 -4.85 -12.63 9.66
C ALA A 85 -3.37 -12.22 9.73
N PHE A 86 -2.49 -13.16 9.95
CA PHE A 86 -1.06 -13.06 9.65
C PHE A 86 -0.76 -13.75 8.31
N PRO A 87 0.32 -13.34 7.61
CA PRO A 87 0.80 -14.11 6.46
C PRO A 87 1.09 -15.57 6.83
N VAL A 88 0.76 -16.49 5.93
CA VAL A 88 1.04 -17.91 6.06
C VAL A 88 0.43 -18.51 7.35
N SER A 89 -0.83 -18.22 7.58
CA SER A 89 -1.55 -18.69 8.78
C SER A 89 -2.69 -19.68 8.46
N GLY A 90 -2.87 -20.07 7.19
CA GLY A 90 -3.98 -20.93 6.77
C GLY A 90 -5.36 -20.30 7.03
N ALA A 91 -5.43 -18.98 7.05
CA ALA A 91 -6.67 -18.27 7.34
C ALA A 91 -7.72 -18.49 6.23
N ARG A 92 -8.99 -18.48 6.60
CA ARG A 92 -10.09 -18.57 5.62
C ARG A 92 -10.36 -17.23 4.92
N GLU A 93 -10.09 -16.12 5.61
CA GLU A 93 -10.32 -14.77 5.11
C GLU A 93 -8.97 -14.11 4.78
N PRO A 94 -8.77 -13.72 3.50
CA PRO A 94 -7.54 -13.10 3.02
C PRO A 94 -7.51 -11.61 3.33
N GLU A 95 -7.43 -11.24 4.60
CA GLU A 95 -7.40 -9.87 5.06
C GLU A 95 -6.23 -9.60 5.99
N PHE A 96 -5.53 -8.50 5.74
CA PHE A 96 -4.58 -7.88 6.64
C PHE A 96 -5.11 -6.54 7.11
N LEU A 97 -4.99 -6.27 8.40
CA LEU A 97 -5.40 -5.02 9.03
C LEU A 97 -4.37 -4.64 10.08
N PHE A 98 -3.52 -3.67 9.75
CA PHE A 98 -2.36 -3.29 10.55
C PHE A 98 -2.26 -1.78 10.70
N TRP A 99 -1.90 -1.33 11.88
CA TRP A 99 -1.31 -0.04 12.08
C TRP A 99 0.14 -0.07 11.64
N THR A 100 0.54 0.94 10.88
CA THR A 100 1.88 1.05 10.31
C THR A 100 2.41 2.46 10.46
N ARG A 101 3.71 2.60 10.69
CA ARG A 101 4.40 3.89 10.63
C ARG A 101 5.83 3.73 10.16
N HIS A 102 6.37 4.78 9.59
CA HIS A 102 7.81 4.87 9.30
C HIS A 102 8.63 5.01 10.58
N GLN A 103 9.84 4.46 10.58
CA GLN A 103 10.84 4.69 11.63
C GLN A 103 11.86 5.75 11.25
N ASP A 104 12.07 6.01 9.95
CA ASP A 104 13.17 6.82 9.42
C ASP A 104 12.78 7.69 8.20
N ALA A 105 11.53 8.15 8.12
CA ALA A 105 11.07 9.01 7.00
C ALA A 105 11.41 10.51 7.18
N GLN A 106 12.29 10.87 8.12
CA GLN A 106 12.64 12.26 8.35
C GLN A 106 13.25 12.90 7.08
N GLY A 107 12.69 14.04 6.67
CA GLY A 107 13.13 14.76 5.46
C GLY A 107 12.64 14.19 4.13
N VAL A 108 11.90 13.08 4.14
CA VAL A 108 11.26 12.53 2.93
C VAL A 108 10.00 13.32 2.58
N ASN A 109 9.74 13.54 1.30
CA ASN A 109 8.47 14.13 0.87
C ASN A 109 7.29 13.29 1.38
N PRO A 110 6.28 13.86 2.06
CA PRO A 110 5.20 13.09 2.68
C PRO A 110 4.40 12.20 1.71
N MET A 111 4.24 12.63 0.45
CA MET A 111 3.54 11.81 -0.54
C MET A 111 4.37 10.61 -0.98
N VAL A 112 5.69 10.76 -1.07
CA VAL A 112 6.61 9.65 -1.36
C VAL A 112 6.63 8.68 -0.19
N ALA A 113 6.71 9.17 1.05
CA ALA A 113 6.63 8.36 2.25
C ALA A 113 5.31 7.57 2.31
N MET A 114 4.16 8.21 1.96
CA MET A 114 2.86 7.54 1.91
C MET A 114 2.82 6.39 0.90
N VAL A 115 3.37 6.58 -0.30
CA VAL A 115 3.43 5.53 -1.33
C VAL A 115 4.31 4.36 -0.85
N ALA A 116 5.46 4.65 -0.25
CA ALA A 116 6.34 3.60 0.29
C ALA A 116 5.66 2.83 1.44
N LEU A 117 4.92 3.54 2.30
CA LEU A 117 4.18 2.91 3.40
C LEU A 117 3.02 2.05 2.86
N ALA A 118 2.32 2.49 1.82
CA ALA A 118 1.20 1.75 1.24
C ALA A 118 1.64 0.41 0.59
N ASP A 119 2.89 0.29 0.14
CA ASP A 119 3.44 -0.95 -0.45
C ASP A 119 4.06 -1.89 0.60
N LEU A 120 3.91 -1.57 1.89
CA LEU A 120 4.55 -2.32 2.98
C LEU A 120 3.95 -3.72 3.19
N LEU A 121 2.61 -3.84 3.18
CA LEU A 121 1.95 -5.09 3.51
C LEU A 121 2.13 -6.13 2.39
N PRO A 122 2.39 -7.40 2.74
CA PRO A 122 2.42 -8.45 1.74
C PRO A 122 1.05 -8.65 1.10
N PRO A 123 0.95 -9.35 -0.04
CA PRO A 123 -0.33 -9.67 -0.65
C PRO A 123 -1.27 -10.39 0.32
N ALA A 124 -2.52 -9.91 0.43
CA ALA A 124 -3.49 -10.43 1.40
C ALA A 124 -3.81 -11.92 1.20
N ALA A 125 -3.73 -12.43 -0.03
CA ALA A 125 -3.88 -13.86 -0.32
C ALA A 125 -2.89 -14.75 0.45
N MET A 126 -1.73 -14.21 0.87
CA MET A 126 -0.76 -14.94 1.70
C MET A 126 -1.30 -15.32 3.08
N ALA A 127 -2.39 -14.70 3.54
CA ALA A 127 -3.09 -15.14 4.76
C ALA A 127 -3.56 -16.59 4.67
N CYS A 128 -4.00 -17.02 3.48
CA CYS A 128 -4.54 -18.35 3.22
C CYS A 128 -3.47 -19.42 2.97
N PHE A 129 -2.19 -19.05 2.88
CA PHE A 129 -1.12 -20.02 2.64
C PHE A 129 -0.85 -20.87 3.89
N ASP A 130 -0.65 -22.17 3.69
CA ASP A 130 -0.22 -23.11 4.74
C ASP A 130 1.30 -23.17 4.89
N LYS A 131 2.03 -22.74 3.86
CA LYS A 131 3.49 -22.67 3.82
C LYS A 131 3.94 -21.47 3.00
N PRO A 132 5.15 -20.93 3.27
CA PRO A 132 5.70 -19.85 2.47
C PRO A 132 5.81 -20.23 0.99
N ALA A 133 5.41 -19.35 0.10
CA ALA A 133 5.56 -19.50 -1.34
C ALA A 133 5.92 -18.14 -1.96
N PRO A 134 6.63 -18.11 -3.10
CA PRO A 134 6.92 -16.87 -3.81
C PRO A 134 5.64 -16.17 -4.28
N VAL A 135 5.68 -14.86 -4.27
CA VAL A 135 4.64 -13.99 -4.83
C VAL A 135 5.31 -12.86 -5.62
N SER A 136 4.61 -12.32 -6.61
CA SER A 136 5.13 -11.21 -7.40
C SER A 136 4.02 -10.26 -7.79
N SER A 137 4.18 -8.97 -7.51
CA SER A 137 3.28 -7.92 -7.99
C SER A 137 3.34 -7.86 -9.52
N VAL A 138 2.17 -7.88 -10.15
CA VAL A 138 2.01 -7.75 -11.61
C VAL A 138 1.63 -6.32 -11.97
N THR A 139 0.63 -5.78 -11.28
CA THR A 139 0.20 -4.38 -11.43
C THR A 139 -0.18 -3.81 -10.08
N TRP A 140 0.04 -2.50 -9.93
CA TRP A 140 -0.46 -1.74 -8.80
C TRP A 140 -0.99 -0.40 -9.28
N THR A 141 -2.23 -0.09 -8.93
CA THR A 141 -2.88 1.19 -9.21
C THR A 141 -3.37 1.78 -7.90
N PHE A 142 -3.17 3.07 -7.69
CA PHE A 142 -3.65 3.75 -6.49
C PHE A 142 -3.99 5.21 -6.76
N ASP A 143 -4.90 5.73 -5.97
CA ASP A 143 -5.26 7.15 -5.88
C ASP A 143 -4.84 7.69 -4.52
N LEU A 144 -4.11 8.81 -4.52
CA LEU A 144 -3.87 9.62 -3.33
C LEU A 144 -5.03 10.59 -3.21
N LEU A 145 -5.82 10.40 -2.15
CA LEU A 145 -7.10 11.06 -1.99
C LEU A 145 -6.91 12.38 -1.32
N HIS A 146 -6.85 13.36 -1.26
CA HIS A 146 -6.63 14.65 -0.60
C HIS A 146 -5.33 15.33 -1.07
N GLY A 147 -5.47 16.59 -1.40
CA GLY A 147 -4.37 17.42 -1.85
C GLY A 147 -3.43 17.93 -0.73
N VAL A 148 -3.68 17.52 0.52
CA VAL A 148 -2.85 17.84 1.68
C VAL A 148 -2.17 16.57 2.18
N PRO A 149 -0.93 16.68 2.69
CA PRO A 149 -0.25 15.53 3.30
C PRO A 149 -1.12 14.90 4.39
N PRO A 150 -1.10 13.56 4.51
CA PRO A 150 -1.77 12.86 5.60
C PRO A 150 -1.25 13.36 6.95
N LYS A 151 -2.09 13.31 7.98
CA LYS A 151 -1.71 13.69 9.34
C LYS A 151 -1.36 12.49 10.18
N GLY A 152 -0.47 12.72 11.14
CA GLY A 152 -0.08 11.77 12.15
C GLY A 152 1.11 10.91 11.75
N GLU A 153 1.48 10.03 12.65
CA GLU A 153 2.58 9.07 12.47
C GLU A 153 2.05 7.67 12.12
N TRP A 154 0.91 7.30 12.67
CA TRP A 154 0.29 6.01 12.46
C TRP A 154 -0.75 6.03 11.35
N PHE A 155 -0.72 5.01 10.52
CA PHE A 155 -1.68 4.80 9.44
C PHE A 155 -2.28 3.40 9.56
N LEU A 156 -3.61 3.31 9.51
CA LEU A 156 -4.29 2.03 9.44
C LEU A 156 -4.30 1.56 7.99
N GLN A 157 -3.64 0.45 7.72
CA GLN A 157 -3.65 -0.20 6.41
C GLN A 157 -4.58 -1.41 6.43
N ARG A 158 -5.40 -1.50 5.41
CA ARG A 158 -6.20 -2.66 5.09
C ARG A 158 -5.82 -3.20 3.72
N SER A 159 -5.55 -4.49 3.63
CA SER A 159 -5.39 -5.20 2.38
C SER A 159 -6.32 -6.41 2.38
N PHE A 160 -7.14 -6.55 1.34
CA PHE A 160 -8.14 -7.61 1.24
C PHE A 160 -8.13 -8.23 -0.16
N SER A 161 -7.87 -9.54 -0.26
CA SER A 161 -7.96 -10.25 -1.53
C SER A 161 -9.42 -10.52 -1.88
N ARG A 162 -9.88 -9.95 -2.97
CA ARG A 162 -11.25 -10.11 -3.48
C ARG A 162 -11.45 -11.45 -4.16
N GLN A 163 -10.42 -11.92 -4.86
CA GLN A 163 -10.43 -13.14 -5.60
C GLN A 163 -9.02 -13.69 -5.76
N SER A 164 -8.87 -14.98 -5.64
CA SER A 164 -7.67 -15.73 -6.02
C SER A 164 -8.07 -16.94 -6.82
N ALA A 165 -7.54 -17.07 -8.03
CA ALA A 165 -7.75 -18.21 -8.92
C ALA A 165 -6.58 -18.30 -9.92
N GLU A 166 -6.32 -19.52 -10.42
CA GLU A 166 -5.38 -19.75 -11.51
C GLU A 166 -3.98 -19.15 -11.30
N GLY A 167 -3.52 -19.13 -10.04
CA GLY A 167 -2.21 -18.57 -9.67
C GLY A 167 -2.16 -17.04 -9.57
N TYR A 168 -3.31 -16.36 -9.57
CA TYR A 168 -3.37 -14.90 -9.41
C TYR A 168 -4.32 -14.49 -8.31
N SER A 169 -4.01 -13.36 -7.67
CA SER A 169 -4.89 -12.70 -6.71
C SER A 169 -5.10 -11.25 -7.10
N MET A 170 -6.32 -10.76 -6.89
CA MET A 170 -6.68 -9.36 -6.97
C MET A 170 -7.07 -8.87 -5.59
N GLN A 171 -6.43 -7.79 -5.13
CA GLN A 171 -6.68 -7.23 -3.81
C GLN A 171 -6.98 -5.73 -3.86
N ASP A 172 -7.82 -5.29 -2.94
CA ASP A 172 -8.01 -3.88 -2.61
C ASP A 172 -7.07 -3.49 -1.47
N MET A 173 -6.63 -2.24 -1.49
CA MET A 173 -5.72 -1.64 -0.51
C MET A 173 -6.27 -0.30 -0.06
N GLU A 174 -6.30 -0.08 1.23
CA GLU A 174 -6.79 1.15 1.86
C GLU A 174 -5.77 1.62 2.88
N VAL A 175 -5.52 2.93 2.92
CA VAL A 175 -4.72 3.57 3.96
C VAL A 175 -5.51 4.72 4.58
N TRP A 176 -5.64 4.70 5.89
CA TRP A 176 -6.38 5.66 6.69
C TRP A 176 -5.43 6.41 7.62
N ASP A 177 -5.56 7.73 7.72
CA ASP A 177 -4.77 8.53 8.66
C ASP A 177 -5.38 8.56 10.08
N GLU A 178 -4.72 9.24 11.01
CA GLU A 178 -5.17 9.38 12.39
C GLU A 178 -6.49 10.16 12.50
N ASP A 179 -6.78 11.08 11.60
CA ASP A 179 -8.07 11.78 11.51
C ASP A 179 -9.20 10.88 10.92
N ARG A 180 -8.91 9.59 10.68
CA ARG A 180 -9.84 8.61 10.11
C ARG A 180 -10.26 8.91 8.67
N ARG A 181 -9.43 9.63 7.93
CA ARG A 181 -9.65 9.89 6.51
C ARG A 181 -8.99 8.80 5.67
N LEU A 182 -9.69 8.33 4.65
CA LEU A 182 -9.08 7.48 3.63
C LEU A 182 -8.13 8.33 2.81
N VAL A 183 -6.83 8.10 2.91
CA VAL A 183 -5.79 8.93 2.27
C VAL A 183 -5.19 8.28 1.02
N LEU A 184 -5.28 6.97 0.93
CA LEU A 184 -4.94 6.20 -0.27
C LEU A 184 -5.93 5.04 -0.44
N TRP A 185 -6.38 4.87 -1.67
CA TRP A 185 -7.10 3.68 -2.11
C TRP A 185 -6.43 3.10 -3.35
N GLY A 186 -6.29 1.80 -3.39
CA GLY A 186 -5.61 1.13 -4.49
C GLY A 186 -6.03 -0.29 -4.72
N ARG A 187 -5.52 -0.84 -5.82
CA ARG A 187 -5.70 -2.24 -6.20
C ARG A 187 -4.41 -2.81 -6.75
N GLN A 188 -4.15 -4.05 -6.38
CA GLN A 188 -2.97 -4.77 -6.84
C GLN A 188 -3.38 -6.13 -7.40
N SER A 189 -2.77 -6.51 -8.54
CA SER A 189 -2.80 -7.88 -9.05
C SER A 189 -1.46 -8.54 -8.73
N VAL A 190 -1.53 -9.76 -8.21
CA VAL A 190 -0.36 -10.50 -7.71
C VAL A 190 -0.34 -11.90 -8.30
N ALA A 191 0.79 -12.34 -8.81
CA ALA A 191 1.03 -13.73 -9.16
C ALA A 191 1.43 -14.52 -7.89
N LEU A 192 0.82 -15.67 -7.70
CA LEU A 192 1.02 -16.58 -6.58
C LEU A 192 1.62 -17.88 -7.08
N PHE A 193 2.70 -18.34 -6.44
CA PHE A 193 3.41 -19.58 -6.77
C PHE A 193 3.24 -20.63 -5.66
N ALA A 194 2.07 -20.63 -5.00
CA ALA A 194 1.72 -21.52 -3.90
C ALA A 194 1.12 -22.84 -4.37
#